data_a063e426f194e3b238abf4b40577ac81
#
_entry.id   a063e426f194e3b238abf4b40577ac81
#
_cell.length_a   1.000
_cell.length_b   1.000
_cell.length_c   1.000
_cell.angle_alpha   90.00
_cell.angle_beta   90.00
_cell.angle_gamma   90.00
#
_symmetry.space_group_name_H-M   'P 1'
#
loop_
_entity.id
_entity.type
_entity.pdbx_description
1 polymer ?
#
loop_
_entity_poly.entity_id
_entity_poly.type
_entity_poly.pdbx_seq_one_letter_code
_entity_poly.pdbx_strand_id
1 'polypeptide(L)'
;MDKLSQYQLQLKTLSVGNHHYEFDLDNQFFIDVDGPEINAGEVKAEIEVNKTSLNIELNITLKGRVETTCDRCLDALWVDIDVEESLYIKFGKSYSEESDDLIIIPEDEGVFNIAWTLYEFCALAIPICHSHPDGECNAEMMNILNQHSVREIDDEDGSDDDIKTTENHEVDPRWAAFKDIFNN
;
A
#
# COMPACT_ATOMS: atom_id res chain seq x y z
N MET A 1 8.67 22.48 -16.13
CA MET A 1 8.11 22.84 -14.82
C MET A 1 7.85 21.50 -14.14
N ASP A 2 8.35 21.36 -12.94
CA ASP A 2 8.12 20.15 -12.16
C ASP A 2 6.63 20.12 -11.76
N LYS A 3 5.89 19.13 -12.25
CA LYS A 3 4.44 19.03 -12.07
C LYS A 3 4.02 18.95 -10.59
N LEU A 4 4.93 18.42 -9.73
CA LEU A 4 4.73 18.24 -8.30
C LEU A 4 5.32 19.38 -7.44
N SER A 5 5.69 20.51 -8.03
CA SER A 5 6.30 21.62 -7.29
C SER A 5 5.36 22.28 -6.27
N GLN A 6 4.06 22.16 -6.44
CA GLN A 6 3.06 22.66 -5.49
C GLN A 6 3.06 21.94 -4.14
N TYR A 7 3.58 20.70 -4.08
CA TYR A 7 3.69 19.89 -2.86
C TYR A 7 5.02 20.07 -2.12
N GLN A 8 5.75 21.15 -2.41
CA GLN A 8 7.00 21.47 -1.75
C GLN A 8 6.77 22.25 -0.46
N LEU A 9 7.27 21.71 0.65
CA LEU A 9 7.31 22.36 1.96
C LEU A 9 8.65 23.05 2.15
N GLN A 10 8.64 24.38 2.34
CA GLN A 10 9.84 25.22 2.56
C GLN A 10 10.28 25.17 4.03
N LEU A 11 10.72 24.00 4.50
CA LEU A 11 10.93 23.71 5.91
C LEU A 11 12.03 24.59 6.56
N LYS A 12 13.05 24.97 5.81
CA LYS A 12 14.15 25.81 6.35
C LYS A 12 13.66 27.20 6.74
N THR A 13 12.80 27.80 5.95
CA THR A 13 12.32 29.18 6.14
C THR A 13 11.15 29.29 7.12
N LEU A 14 10.52 28.18 7.50
CA LEU A 14 9.47 28.20 8.50
C LEU A 14 9.99 28.68 9.86
N SER A 15 9.20 29.45 10.58
CA SER A 15 9.46 29.77 11.98
C SER A 15 9.29 28.55 12.89
N VAL A 16 9.89 28.55 14.06
CA VAL A 16 9.63 27.56 15.11
C VAL A 16 8.17 27.69 15.55
N GLY A 17 7.46 26.56 15.65
CA GLY A 17 6.04 26.48 15.98
C GLY A 17 5.25 25.59 15.05
N ASN A 18 3.92 25.67 15.12
CA ASN A 18 3.00 24.88 14.35
C ASN A 18 2.59 25.61 13.07
N HIS A 19 2.58 24.87 11.96
CA HIS A 19 2.12 25.30 10.65
C HIS A 19 1.16 24.27 10.09
N HIS A 20 0.19 24.72 9.29
CA HIS A 20 -0.81 23.84 8.72
C HIS A 20 -0.83 24.01 7.20
N TYR A 21 -0.91 22.87 6.49
CA TYR A 21 -1.01 22.78 5.04
C TYR A 21 -2.17 21.86 4.67
N GLU A 22 -2.85 22.21 3.61
CA GLU A 22 -3.91 21.39 3.02
C GLU A 22 -3.61 21.18 1.54
N PHE A 23 -3.79 19.96 1.06
CA PHE A 23 -3.67 19.61 -0.36
C PHE A 23 -4.86 18.74 -0.77
N ASP A 24 -5.36 19.00 -1.96
CA ASP A 24 -6.33 18.14 -2.61
C ASP A 24 -5.56 17.24 -3.60
N LEU A 25 -5.56 15.93 -3.32
CA LEU A 25 -4.95 14.90 -4.17
C LEU A 25 -6.03 14.42 -5.14
N ASP A 26 -6.12 15.06 -6.27
CA ASP A 26 -7.06 14.73 -7.34
C ASP A 26 -6.48 13.72 -8.34
N ASN A 27 -7.24 13.35 -9.35
CA ASN A 27 -6.77 12.43 -10.40
C ASN A 27 -5.48 12.91 -11.07
N GLN A 28 -5.29 14.25 -11.21
CA GLN A 28 -4.10 14.78 -11.83
C GLN A 28 -2.86 14.55 -10.96
N PHE A 29 -3.00 14.62 -9.64
CA PHE A 29 -1.93 14.28 -8.70
C PHE A 29 -1.43 12.84 -8.92
N PHE A 30 -2.34 11.85 -8.96
CA PHE A 30 -1.98 10.45 -9.13
C PHE A 30 -1.34 10.17 -10.51
N ILE A 31 -1.83 10.82 -11.56
CA ILE A 31 -1.22 10.76 -12.90
C ILE A 31 0.20 11.37 -12.89
N ASP A 32 0.41 12.48 -12.20
CA ASP A 32 1.68 13.18 -12.17
C ASP A 32 2.73 12.50 -11.30
N VAL A 33 2.32 11.78 -10.24
CA VAL A 33 3.18 10.90 -9.43
C VAL A 33 3.56 9.64 -10.19
N ASP A 34 2.66 9.12 -11.05
CA ASP A 34 2.87 7.92 -11.89
C ASP A 34 3.27 6.68 -11.08
N GLY A 35 2.61 6.48 -9.94
CA GLY A 35 2.83 5.32 -9.08
C GLY A 35 2.02 4.08 -9.52
N PRO A 36 2.45 2.84 -9.17
CA PRO A 36 1.92 1.61 -9.75
C PRO A 36 0.56 1.15 -9.19
N GLU A 37 0.18 1.57 -7.96
CA GLU A 37 -0.94 0.97 -7.24
C GLU A 37 -2.26 1.74 -7.40
N ILE A 38 -2.19 3.05 -7.66
CA ILE A 38 -3.34 3.94 -7.67
C ILE A 38 -3.48 4.56 -9.06
N ASN A 39 -4.63 4.33 -9.69
CA ASN A 39 -4.95 4.85 -11.02
C ASN A 39 -5.57 6.25 -10.98
N ALA A 40 -6.38 6.51 -9.95
CA ALA A 40 -7.09 7.77 -9.74
C ALA A 40 -7.44 7.94 -8.25
N GLY A 41 -7.85 9.14 -7.84
CA GLY A 41 -8.25 9.37 -6.46
C GLY A 41 -8.83 10.74 -6.20
N GLU A 42 -9.52 10.83 -5.07
CA GLU A 42 -10.06 12.06 -4.48
C GLU A 42 -9.75 12.02 -2.99
N VAL A 43 -8.56 12.46 -2.59
CA VAL A 43 -8.09 12.41 -1.20
C VAL A 43 -7.74 13.81 -0.73
N LYS A 44 -8.23 14.18 0.45
CA LYS A 44 -7.83 15.40 1.14
C LYS A 44 -6.67 15.10 2.08
N ALA A 45 -5.57 15.82 1.93
CA ALA A 45 -4.40 15.72 2.78
C ALA A 45 -4.30 16.96 3.68
N GLU A 46 -4.31 16.75 4.99
CA GLU A 46 -4.06 17.76 6.01
C GLU A 46 -2.72 17.46 6.68
N ILE A 47 -1.82 18.45 6.74
CA ILE A 47 -0.48 18.29 7.28
C ILE A 47 -0.24 19.33 8.35
N GLU A 48 -0.04 18.89 9.57
CA GLU A 48 0.40 19.71 10.68
C GLU A 48 1.91 19.58 10.85
N VAL A 49 2.63 20.65 10.61
CA VAL A 49 4.09 20.73 10.78
C VAL A 49 4.44 21.36 12.11
N ASN A 50 5.00 20.57 13.02
CA ASN A 50 5.52 21.07 14.30
C ASN A 50 7.04 21.22 14.21
N LYS A 51 7.51 22.45 13.97
CA LYS A 51 8.93 22.75 13.88
C LYS A 51 9.50 23.17 15.22
N THR A 52 10.50 22.43 15.69
CA THR A 52 11.32 22.76 16.85
C THR A 52 12.71 23.23 16.41
N SER A 53 13.58 23.57 17.34
CA SER A 53 14.98 23.91 17.05
C SER A 53 15.84 22.71 16.63
N LEU A 54 15.41 21.47 16.88
CA LEU A 54 16.20 20.26 16.68
C LEU A 54 15.63 19.34 15.61
N ASN A 55 14.31 19.30 15.47
CA ASN A 55 13.60 18.41 14.54
C ASN A 55 12.31 19.05 14.03
N ILE A 56 11.78 18.47 12.96
CA ILE A 56 10.49 18.84 12.38
C ILE A 56 9.66 17.57 12.38
N GLU A 57 8.47 17.65 12.94
CA GLU A 57 7.48 16.59 12.96
C GLU A 57 6.31 16.99 12.04
N LEU A 58 5.93 16.09 11.15
CA LEU A 58 4.78 16.23 10.28
C LEU A 58 3.73 15.20 10.70
N ASN A 59 2.55 15.67 11.12
CA ASN A 59 1.39 14.82 11.34
C ASN A 59 0.49 14.95 10.11
N ILE A 60 0.28 13.85 9.41
CA ILE A 60 -0.36 13.78 8.11
C ILE A 60 -1.66 13.02 8.26
N THR A 61 -2.77 13.65 7.90
CA THR A 61 -4.10 13.02 7.86
C THR A 61 -4.58 12.98 6.42
N LEU A 62 -4.91 11.77 5.93
CA LEU A 62 -5.41 11.53 4.58
C LEU A 62 -6.82 10.96 4.65
N LYS A 63 -7.79 11.65 4.01
CA LYS A 63 -9.19 11.20 3.97
C LYS A 63 -9.76 11.33 2.58
N GLY A 64 -10.37 10.25 2.09
CA GLY A 64 -10.96 10.22 0.77
C GLY A 64 -11.07 8.82 0.21
N ARG A 65 -10.88 8.67 -1.10
CA ARG A 65 -10.92 7.38 -1.78
C ARG A 65 -9.95 7.35 -2.94
N VAL A 66 -9.44 6.18 -3.24
CA VAL A 66 -8.54 5.92 -4.37
C VAL A 66 -9.07 4.81 -5.24
N GLU A 67 -8.75 4.84 -6.53
CA GLU A 67 -9.05 3.80 -7.49
C GLU A 67 -7.83 2.90 -7.66
N THR A 68 -8.01 1.62 -7.41
CA THR A 68 -7.04 0.54 -7.66
C THR A 68 -7.66 -0.56 -8.51
N THR A 69 -6.99 -1.67 -8.68
CA THR A 69 -7.45 -2.81 -9.47
C THR A 69 -7.96 -3.94 -8.56
N CYS A 70 -9.17 -4.43 -8.78
CA CYS A 70 -9.73 -5.55 -8.02
C CYS A 70 -8.90 -6.83 -8.19
N ASP A 71 -8.50 -7.48 -7.09
CA ASP A 71 -7.68 -8.71 -7.11
C ASP A 71 -8.36 -9.91 -7.79
N ARG A 72 -9.70 -9.92 -7.88
CA ARG A 72 -10.46 -11.03 -8.46
C ARG A 72 -10.78 -10.84 -9.93
N CYS A 73 -11.27 -9.66 -10.31
CA CYS A 73 -11.77 -9.45 -11.67
C CYS A 73 -10.96 -8.47 -12.50
N LEU A 74 -9.96 -7.83 -11.91
CA LEU A 74 -9.06 -6.86 -12.53
C LEU A 74 -9.74 -5.57 -13.03
N ASP A 75 -11.02 -5.38 -12.73
CA ASP A 75 -11.70 -4.12 -12.99
C ASP A 75 -11.37 -3.07 -11.92
N ALA A 76 -11.66 -1.79 -12.23
CA ALA A 76 -11.45 -0.68 -11.30
C ALA A 76 -12.24 -0.85 -10.00
N LEU A 77 -11.57 -0.65 -8.87
CA LEU A 77 -12.14 -0.74 -7.53
C LEU A 77 -11.83 0.53 -6.75
N TRP A 78 -12.85 1.17 -6.18
CA TRP A 78 -12.67 2.29 -5.28
C TRP A 78 -12.54 1.84 -3.84
N VAL A 79 -11.48 2.32 -3.17
CA VAL A 79 -11.17 2.00 -1.76
C VAL A 79 -11.15 3.29 -0.95
N ASP A 80 -11.83 3.30 0.18
CA ASP A 80 -11.83 4.44 1.10
C ASP A 80 -10.51 4.50 1.87
N ILE A 81 -9.95 5.71 1.99
CA ILE A 81 -8.71 6.02 2.70
C ILE A 81 -9.03 6.89 3.91
N ASP A 82 -8.61 6.44 5.09
CA ASP A 82 -8.61 7.20 6.34
C ASP A 82 -7.35 6.84 7.13
N VAL A 83 -6.31 7.68 7.01
CA VAL A 83 -4.95 7.44 7.51
C VAL A 83 -4.49 8.62 8.34
N GLU A 84 -3.84 8.31 9.45
CA GLU A 84 -3.11 9.28 10.27
C GLU A 84 -1.69 8.75 10.49
N GLU A 85 -0.70 9.47 9.95
CA GLU A 85 0.70 9.08 10.00
C GLU A 85 1.58 10.23 10.49
N SER A 86 2.73 9.89 11.07
CA SER A 86 3.70 10.87 11.56
C SER A 86 5.05 10.65 10.91
N LEU A 87 5.65 11.72 10.41
CA LEU A 87 6.95 11.72 9.75
C LEU A 87 7.88 12.72 10.42
N TYR A 88 9.10 12.30 10.73
CA TYR A 88 10.14 13.17 11.31
C TYR A 88 11.14 13.57 10.25
N ILE A 89 11.45 14.86 10.19
CA ILE A 89 12.45 15.40 9.28
C ILE A 89 13.59 16.06 10.08
N LYS A 90 14.80 15.74 9.68
CA LYS A 90 16.03 16.37 10.19
C LYS A 90 16.83 16.94 9.04
N PHE A 91 17.60 17.99 9.34
CA PHE A 91 18.56 18.53 8.40
C PHE A 91 19.90 17.79 8.50
N GLY A 92 20.49 17.47 7.36
CA GLY A 92 21.77 16.81 7.26
C GLY A 92 22.57 17.24 6.03
N LYS A 93 23.62 16.49 5.72
CA LYS A 93 24.50 16.79 4.58
C LYS A 93 23.96 16.31 3.24
N SER A 94 23.19 15.22 3.26
CA SER A 94 22.63 14.61 2.07
C SER A 94 21.26 14.00 2.42
N TYR A 95 20.42 13.78 1.40
CA TYR A 95 19.16 13.06 1.56
C TYR A 95 19.43 11.62 1.97
N SER A 96 18.73 11.14 3.00
CA SER A 96 18.65 9.73 3.38
C SER A 96 17.38 9.44 4.14
N GLU A 97 16.88 8.24 3.99
CA GLU A 97 15.79 7.65 4.77
C GLU A 97 16.44 6.74 5.80
N GLU A 98 16.40 7.10 7.09
CA GLU A 98 17.04 6.34 8.17
C GLU A 98 16.09 5.30 8.78
N SER A 99 14.78 5.56 8.72
CA SER A 99 13.70 4.65 9.11
C SER A 99 12.42 5.01 8.36
N ASP A 100 11.38 4.20 8.51
CA ASP A 100 10.08 4.40 7.86
C ASP A 100 9.44 5.75 8.19
N ASP A 101 9.80 6.32 9.34
CA ASP A 101 9.28 7.57 9.88
C ASP A 101 10.31 8.71 9.97
N LEU A 102 11.57 8.50 9.54
CA LEU A 102 12.65 9.50 9.66
C LEU A 102 13.37 9.75 8.36
N ILE A 103 13.21 10.96 7.84
CA ILE A 103 13.88 11.45 6.63
C ILE A 103 14.90 12.53 6.99
N ILE A 104 16.09 12.44 6.39
CA ILE A 104 17.10 13.49 6.44
C ILE A 104 17.09 14.22 5.10
N ILE A 105 16.98 15.54 5.16
CA ILE A 105 17.04 16.40 3.96
C ILE A 105 18.28 17.28 3.99
N PRO A 106 18.85 17.64 2.81
CA PRO A 106 20.00 18.54 2.73
C PRO A 106 19.68 19.90 3.35
N GLU A 107 20.55 20.36 4.26
CA GLU A 107 20.38 21.67 4.89
C GLU A 107 20.47 22.82 3.88
N ASP A 108 21.26 22.66 2.82
CA ASP A 108 21.42 23.68 1.79
C ASP A 108 20.13 23.94 1.00
N GLU A 109 19.37 22.91 0.70
CA GLU A 109 18.10 23.01 -0.02
C GLU A 109 16.96 23.43 0.92
N GLY A 110 16.83 22.76 2.06
CA GLY A 110 15.84 23.05 3.09
C GLY A 110 14.39 22.93 2.65
N VAL A 111 14.16 22.25 1.51
CA VAL A 111 12.87 22.01 0.87
C VAL A 111 12.58 20.52 0.87
N PHE A 112 11.37 20.15 1.23
CA PHE A 112 10.90 18.78 1.17
C PHE A 112 9.68 18.67 0.24
N ASN A 113 9.78 17.86 -0.81
CA ASN A 113 8.64 17.56 -1.66
C ASN A 113 7.91 16.35 -1.09
N ILE A 114 6.71 16.59 -0.54
CA ILE A 114 5.94 15.57 0.15
C ILE A 114 5.06 14.72 -0.78
N ALA A 115 5.01 15.03 -2.09
CA ALA A 115 4.09 14.36 -3.02
C ALA A 115 4.22 12.84 -3.01
N TRP A 116 5.45 12.32 -3.09
CA TRP A 116 5.70 10.88 -3.09
C TRP A 116 5.26 10.24 -1.78
N THR A 117 5.58 10.84 -0.64
CA THR A 117 5.16 10.35 0.68
C THR A 117 3.65 10.29 0.85
N LEU A 118 2.92 11.31 0.35
CA LEU A 118 1.45 11.31 0.37
C LEU A 118 0.88 10.16 -0.48
N TYR A 119 1.49 9.91 -1.65
CA TYR A 119 1.13 8.77 -2.48
C TYR A 119 1.39 7.44 -1.77
N GLU A 120 2.57 7.26 -1.16
CA GLU A 120 2.94 6.03 -0.43
C GLU A 120 1.97 5.75 0.72
N PHE A 121 1.60 6.75 1.50
CA PHE A 121 0.62 6.57 2.58
C PHE A 121 -0.77 6.19 2.05
N CYS A 122 -1.21 6.76 0.92
CA CYS A 122 -2.43 6.31 0.26
C CYS A 122 -2.32 4.85 -0.20
N ALA A 123 -1.19 4.45 -0.81
CA ALA A 123 -0.99 3.10 -1.31
C ALA A 123 -0.90 2.06 -0.18
N LEU A 124 -0.21 2.40 0.92
CA LEU A 124 -0.12 1.54 2.11
C LEU A 124 -1.45 1.36 2.85
N ALA A 125 -2.37 2.30 2.70
CA ALA A 125 -3.71 2.20 3.27
C ALA A 125 -4.64 1.23 2.52
N ILE A 126 -4.30 0.87 1.28
CA ILE A 126 -5.07 -0.12 0.51
C ILE A 126 -4.89 -1.49 1.18
N PRO A 127 -5.98 -2.21 1.53
CA PRO A 127 -5.88 -3.55 2.09
C PRO A 127 -5.10 -4.50 1.17
N ILE A 128 -4.29 -5.40 1.74
CA ILE A 128 -3.49 -6.38 0.98
C ILE A 128 -4.38 -7.21 0.03
N CYS A 129 -5.60 -7.54 0.47
CA CYS A 129 -6.61 -8.19 -0.37
C CYS A 129 -7.77 -7.22 -0.56
N HIS A 130 -7.98 -6.77 -1.79
CA HIS A 130 -9.03 -5.83 -2.12
C HIS A 130 -9.82 -6.30 -3.34
N SER A 131 -11.11 -6.49 -3.15
CA SER A 131 -11.99 -6.99 -4.20
C SER A 131 -13.39 -6.42 -4.04
N HIS A 132 -14.13 -6.39 -5.15
CA HIS A 132 -15.55 -6.02 -5.11
C HIS A 132 -16.32 -6.91 -4.13
N PRO A 133 -17.42 -6.40 -3.54
CA PRO A 133 -18.35 -7.21 -2.77
C PRO A 133 -18.83 -8.43 -3.57
N ASP A 134 -19.32 -9.46 -2.87
CA ASP A 134 -19.75 -10.68 -3.51
C ASP A 134 -20.88 -10.43 -4.52
N GLY A 135 -20.66 -10.90 -5.75
CA GLY A 135 -21.58 -10.73 -6.87
C GLY A 135 -21.38 -9.46 -7.71
N GLU A 136 -20.52 -8.54 -7.32
CA GLU A 136 -20.25 -7.28 -8.05
C GLU A 136 -19.04 -7.36 -8.99
N CYS A 137 -18.25 -8.44 -8.91
CA CYS A 137 -17.14 -8.66 -9.83
C CYS A 137 -17.64 -8.92 -11.25
N ASN A 138 -16.81 -8.59 -12.24
CA ASN A 138 -17.05 -8.87 -13.65
C ASN A 138 -17.37 -10.35 -13.89
N ALA A 139 -18.56 -10.63 -14.44
CA ALA A 139 -19.05 -11.99 -14.58
C ALA A 139 -18.23 -12.85 -15.56
N GLU A 140 -17.67 -12.25 -16.61
CA GLU A 140 -16.83 -13.00 -17.58
C GLU A 140 -15.53 -13.44 -16.93
N MET A 141 -14.87 -12.53 -16.19
CA MET A 141 -13.65 -12.85 -15.47
C MET A 141 -13.88 -13.88 -14.36
N MET A 142 -14.99 -13.74 -13.61
CA MET A 142 -15.37 -14.71 -12.57
C MET A 142 -15.65 -16.11 -13.15
N ASN A 143 -16.24 -16.20 -14.34
CA ASN A 143 -16.42 -17.49 -15.02
C ASN A 143 -15.08 -18.13 -15.39
N ILE A 144 -14.13 -17.36 -15.88
CA ILE A 144 -12.77 -17.84 -16.19
C ILE A 144 -12.08 -18.32 -14.91
N LEU A 145 -12.12 -17.51 -13.86
CA LEU A 145 -11.53 -17.85 -12.57
C LEU A 145 -12.10 -19.17 -12.02
N ASN A 146 -13.43 -19.35 -12.05
CA ASN A 146 -14.10 -20.56 -11.60
C ASN A 146 -13.76 -21.81 -12.42
N GLN A 147 -13.44 -21.66 -13.71
CA GLN A 147 -12.99 -22.77 -14.56
C GLN A 147 -11.58 -23.27 -14.18
N HIS A 148 -10.75 -22.38 -13.63
CA HIS A 148 -9.35 -22.67 -13.28
C HIS A 148 -9.13 -22.83 -11.77
N SER A 149 -10.13 -22.52 -10.93
CA SER A 149 -10.04 -22.75 -9.49
C SER A 149 -10.16 -24.23 -9.18
N VAL A 150 -9.37 -24.70 -8.22
CA VAL A 150 -9.53 -26.05 -7.65
C VAL A 150 -10.85 -26.05 -6.88
N ARG A 151 -11.80 -26.93 -7.28
CA ARG A 151 -13.00 -27.15 -6.48
C ARG A 151 -12.57 -27.78 -5.16
N GLU A 152 -12.92 -27.16 -4.05
CA GLU A 152 -12.91 -27.87 -2.77
C GLU A 152 -13.85 -29.07 -2.94
N ILE A 153 -13.32 -30.26 -2.75
CA ILE A 153 -14.14 -31.46 -2.67
C ILE A 153 -14.82 -31.34 -1.31
N ASP A 154 -16.10 -30.95 -1.31
CA ASP A 154 -16.93 -31.02 -0.12
C ASP A 154 -16.98 -32.49 0.31
N ASP A 155 -16.28 -32.84 1.39
CA ASP A 155 -16.28 -34.19 1.99
C ASP A 155 -17.64 -34.58 2.62
N GLU A 156 -18.74 -33.92 2.23
CA GLU A 156 -20.09 -34.19 2.77
C GLU A 156 -20.91 -35.21 1.95
N ASP A 157 -20.37 -35.80 0.88
CA ASP A 157 -21.10 -36.89 0.24
C ASP A 157 -20.45 -38.24 0.59
N GLY A 158 -20.85 -38.73 1.79
CA GLY A 158 -20.53 -40.07 2.28
C GLY A 158 -21.13 -41.17 1.39
N SER A 159 -20.64 -41.37 0.17
CA SER A 159 -20.77 -42.60 -0.58
C SER A 159 -19.46 -43.38 -0.48
N ASP A 160 -19.50 -44.39 0.40
CA ASP A 160 -18.56 -45.50 0.43
C ASP A 160 -18.45 -46.13 -0.96
N ASP A 161 -17.56 -45.66 -1.80
CA ASP A 161 -17.05 -46.38 -2.94
C ASP A 161 -15.51 -46.32 -2.92
N ASP A 162 -14.96 -47.44 -2.40
CA ASP A 162 -13.62 -47.96 -2.59
C ASP A 162 -12.54 -47.02 -3.19
N ILE A 163 -12.05 -46.04 -2.43
CA ILE A 163 -10.73 -45.54 -2.63
C ILE A 163 -9.76 -46.61 -2.11
N LYS A 164 -9.33 -47.48 -3.03
CA LYS A 164 -8.13 -48.28 -2.81
C LYS A 164 -6.98 -47.30 -2.52
N THR A 165 -6.73 -47.09 -1.24
CA THR A 165 -5.48 -46.52 -0.74
C THR A 165 -4.35 -47.41 -1.24
N THR A 166 -3.80 -47.11 -2.42
CA THR A 166 -2.47 -47.57 -2.77
C THR A 166 -1.52 -46.83 -1.85
N GLU A 167 -1.16 -47.47 -0.75
CA GLU A 167 -0.03 -47.14 0.09
C GLU A 167 1.26 -47.17 -0.76
N ASN A 168 1.54 -46.08 -1.47
CA ASN A 168 2.86 -45.77 -1.98
C ASN A 168 2.90 -44.27 -2.35
N HIS A 169 2.76 -43.42 -1.34
CA HIS A 169 3.27 -42.05 -1.49
C HIS A 169 4.80 -42.11 -1.44
N GLU A 170 5.41 -42.36 -2.61
CA GLU A 170 6.82 -42.00 -2.77
C GLU A 170 6.93 -40.48 -2.56
N VAL A 171 7.45 -40.12 -1.39
CA VAL A 171 7.71 -38.72 -1.07
C VAL A 171 8.69 -38.19 -2.11
N ASP A 172 8.34 -37.07 -2.75
CA ASP A 172 9.23 -36.38 -3.69
C ASP A 172 10.66 -36.36 -3.14
N PRO A 173 11.66 -36.86 -3.90
CA PRO A 173 13.03 -36.96 -3.43
C PRO A 173 13.62 -35.66 -2.86
N ARG A 174 13.08 -34.51 -3.29
CA ARG A 174 13.47 -33.19 -2.77
C ARG A 174 13.10 -32.97 -1.31
N TRP A 175 12.08 -33.69 -0.81
CA TRP A 175 11.60 -33.60 0.57
C TRP A 175 12.09 -34.75 1.47
N ALA A 176 12.81 -35.73 0.90
CA ALA A 176 13.29 -36.90 1.64
C ALA A 176 14.17 -36.52 2.87
N ALA A 177 14.96 -35.47 2.75
CA ALA A 177 15.81 -34.96 3.83
C ALA A 177 15.05 -34.41 5.04
N PHE A 178 13.76 -34.05 4.89
CA PHE A 178 12.94 -33.50 6.00
C PHE A 178 12.31 -34.62 6.86
N LYS A 179 12.25 -35.87 6.39
CA LYS A 179 11.71 -36.99 7.18
C LYS A 179 12.46 -37.24 8.47
N ASP A 180 13.78 -37.02 8.46
CA ASP A 180 14.64 -37.30 9.61
C ASP A 180 14.51 -36.25 10.73
N ILE A 181 13.94 -35.06 10.43
CA ILE A 181 13.74 -33.95 11.38
C ILE A 181 12.54 -34.21 12.32
N PHE A 182 11.52 -34.93 11.85
CA PHE A 182 10.27 -35.20 12.61
C PHE A 182 10.26 -36.54 13.36
N ASN A 183 11.28 -37.38 13.23
CA ASN A 183 11.39 -38.69 13.88
C ASN A 183 12.36 -38.72 15.08
N ASN A 184 12.76 -37.56 15.64
CA ASN A 184 13.62 -37.47 16.80
C ASN A 184 12.88 -36.88 18.01
#